data_1266fcf566542cb4625eee1701ded964
#
_entry.id   1266fcf566542cb4625eee1701ded964
#
_cell.length_a   1.000
_cell.length_b   1.000
_cell.length_c   1.000
_cell.angle_alpha   90.00
_cell.angle_beta   90.00
_cell.angle_gamma   90.00
#
_symmetry.space_group_name_H-M   'P 1'
#
loop_
_entity.id
_entity.type
_entity.pdbx_description
1 polymer ?
#
loop_
_entity_poly.entity_id
_entity_poly.type
_entity_poly.pdbx_seq_one_letter_code
_entity_poly.pdbx_strand_id
1 'polypeptide(L)'
;LSLYHAGDTGYSKDFVRTRETLGVPDVAFIPIGAYEPRWFMRTQHVNPAEAVQVALDLKAPRSFGMHWGTFILTDEPVEAPRRALEKAVANSGKAADFFTAPVPGQIIPLVLE
;
A
#
# COMPACT_ATOMS: atom_id res chain seq x y z
N LEU A 1 -14.81 -5.26 12.41
CA LEU A 1 -13.85 -5.18 11.31
C LEU A 1 -13.82 -3.74 10.80
N SER A 2 -12.67 -3.11 10.83
CA SER A 2 -12.47 -1.79 10.22
C SER A 2 -11.53 -1.89 9.02
N LEU A 3 -11.96 -1.31 7.91
CA LEU A 3 -11.20 -1.26 6.66
C LEU A 3 -10.82 0.17 6.36
N TYR A 4 -9.58 0.39 5.96
CA TYR A 4 -9.10 1.67 5.48
C TYR A 4 -8.77 1.56 3.99
N HIS A 5 -9.34 2.43 3.18
CA HIS A 5 -9.06 2.50 1.75
C HIS A 5 -8.46 3.87 1.44
N ALA A 6 -7.20 3.89 1.03
CA ALA A 6 -6.47 5.14 0.85
C ALA A 6 -6.91 5.94 -0.38
N GLY A 7 -7.50 5.29 -1.38
CA GLY A 7 -7.74 5.93 -2.67
C GLY A 7 -6.43 6.27 -3.36
N ASP A 8 -6.45 7.23 -4.26
CA ASP A 8 -5.24 7.74 -4.90
C ASP A 8 -4.60 8.79 -3.98
N THR A 9 -3.35 8.58 -3.60
CA THR A 9 -2.68 9.46 -2.65
C THR A 9 -1.17 9.48 -2.81
N GLY A 10 -0.57 10.65 -2.56
CA GLY A 10 0.85 10.76 -2.26
C GLY A 10 1.10 10.49 -0.79
N TYR A 11 2.36 10.47 -0.38
CA TYR A 11 2.72 10.31 1.03
C TYR A 11 2.60 11.64 1.78
N SER A 12 2.06 11.59 2.98
CA SER A 12 1.99 12.74 3.89
C SER A 12 1.89 12.28 5.34
N LYS A 13 1.84 13.21 6.27
CA LYS A 13 1.63 12.90 7.69
C LYS A 13 0.16 12.66 8.06
N ASP A 14 -0.74 12.74 7.10
CA ASP A 14 -2.18 12.60 7.33
C ASP A 14 -2.55 11.20 7.81
N PHE A 15 -1.76 10.17 7.45
CA PHE A 15 -2.02 8.79 7.88
C PHE A 15 -1.87 8.61 9.38
N VAL A 16 -0.86 9.23 9.98
CA VAL A 16 -0.71 9.25 11.44
C VAL A 16 -1.90 9.97 12.08
N ARG A 17 -2.29 11.10 11.53
CA ARG A 17 -3.41 11.89 12.03
C ARG A 17 -4.74 11.13 11.92
N THR A 18 -4.95 10.39 10.82
CA THR A 18 -6.12 9.54 10.64
C THR A 18 -6.17 8.45 11.72
N ARG A 19 -5.04 7.79 11.97
CA ARG A 19 -4.97 6.78 13.03
C ARG A 19 -5.29 7.36 14.40
N GLU A 20 -4.75 8.53 14.72
CA GLU A 20 -5.00 9.18 16.01
C GLU A 20 -6.45 9.58 16.20
N THR A 21 -7.13 9.93 15.10
CA THR A 21 -8.53 10.40 15.13
C THR A 21 -9.52 9.24 15.08
N LEU A 22 -9.30 8.26 14.22
CA LEU A 22 -10.28 7.20 13.92
C LEU A 22 -9.88 5.83 14.47
N GLY A 23 -8.66 5.68 14.98
CA GLY A 23 -8.15 4.41 15.50
C GLY A 23 -7.37 3.62 14.44
N VAL A 24 -6.85 2.47 14.87
CA VAL A 24 -6.07 1.57 14.04
C VAL A 24 -7.01 0.70 13.20
N PRO A 25 -6.87 0.68 11.85
CA PRO A 25 -7.68 -0.21 11.03
C PRO A 25 -7.21 -1.67 11.16
N ASP A 26 -8.12 -2.61 10.97
CA ASP A 26 -7.76 -4.03 10.91
C ASP A 26 -7.06 -4.38 9.60
N VAL A 27 -7.51 -3.77 8.50
CA VAL A 27 -6.96 -3.99 7.16
C VAL A 27 -6.89 -2.66 6.43
N ALA A 28 -5.80 -2.43 5.70
CA ALA A 28 -5.64 -1.26 4.85
C ALA A 28 -5.46 -1.65 3.38
N PHE A 29 -6.09 -0.90 2.49
CA PHE A 29 -5.90 -1.01 1.03
C PHE A 29 -5.16 0.23 0.57
N ILE A 30 -3.95 0.05 0.05
CA ILE A 30 -3.02 1.14 -0.26
C ILE A 30 -2.54 1.00 -1.71
N PRO A 31 -2.56 2.07 -2.52
CA PRO A 31 -2.09 1.99 -3.90
C PRO A 31 -0.59 1.75 -3.95
N ILE A 32 -0.15 0.95 -4.93
CA ILE A 32 1.26 0.65 -5.14
C ILE A 32 1.70 0.86 -6.59
N GLY A 33 0.80 1.25 -7.49
CA GLY A 33 1.08 1.48 -8.90
C GLY A 33 0.95 2.94 -9.30
N ALA A 34 1.33 3.25 -10.54
CA ALA A 34 1.25 4.59 -11.13
C ALA A 34 2.12 5.63 -10.39
N TYR A 35 3.35 5.29 -10.06
CA TYR A 35 4.23 6.15 -9.27
C TYR A 35 5.40 6.76 -10.05
N GLU A 36 5.70 6.27 -11.26
CA GLU A 36 6.78 6.81 -12.08
C GLU A 36 6.22 7.70 -13.21
N PRO A 37 6.90 8.80 -13.57
CA PRO A 37 8.12 9.34 -12.94
C PRO A 37 7.83 10.06 -11.61
N ARG A 38 8.74 9.94 -10.66
CA ARG A 38 8.52 10.47 -9.28
C ARG A 38 8.33 11.98 -9.24
N TRP A 39 9.07 12.73 -10.06
CA TRP A 39 8.96 14.18 -10.07
C TRP A 39 7.56 14.68 -10.45
N PHE A 40 6.79 13.87 -11.16
CA PHE A 40 5.44 14.20 -11.62
C PHE A 40 4.37 13.52 -10.74
N MET A 41 4.58 12.26 -10.34
CA MET A 41 3.56 11.45 -9.68
C MET A 41 3.58 11.49 -8.15
N ARG A 42 4.66 11.95 -7.55
CA ARG A 42 4.90 11.86 -6.10
C ARG A 42 3.80 12.46 -5.23
N THR A 43 3.17 13.55 -5.65
CA THR A 43 2.14 14.23 -4.86
C THR A 43 0.80 13.53 -4.89
N GLN A 44 0.56 12.66 -5.87
CA GLN A 44 -0.73 12.01 -6.07
C GLN A 44 -0.67 10.48 -5.90
N HIS A 45 0.49 9.88 -6.07
CA HIS A 45 0.67 8.43 -5.98
C HIS A 45 1.92 8.08 -5.19
N VAL A 46 1.75 7.25 -4.17
CA VAL A 46 2.88 6.71 -3.42
C VAL A 46 3.57 5.62 -4.24
N ASN A 47 4.91 5.50 -4.09
CA ASN A 47 5.62 4.33 -4.55
C ASN A 47 5.50 3.20 -3.52
N PRO A 48 5.92 1.95 -3.85
CA PRO A 48 5.78 0.85 -2.89
C PRO A 48 6.47 1.06 -1.55
N ALA A 49 7.64 1.70 -1.52
CA ALA A 49 8.32 2.01 -0.25
C ALA A 49 7.51 2.99 0.60
N GLU A 50 6.95 4.03 -0.01
CA GLU A 50 6.05 4.97 0.67
C GLU A 50 4.76 4.29 1.10
N ALA A 51 4.23 3.35 0.31
CA ALA A 51 3.04 2.58 0.68
C ALA A 51 3.28 1.76 1.96
N VAL A 52 4.45 1.14 2.09
CA VAL A 52 4.83 0.44 3.33
C VAL A 52 4.87 1.44 4.50
N GLN A 53 5.41 2.64 4.29
CA GLN A 53 5.41 3.65 5.34
C GLN A 53 3.98 4.07 5.74
N VAL A 54 3.06 4.18 4.79
CA VAL A 54 1.63 4.43 5.08
C VAL A 54 1.07 3.35 6.00
N ALA A 55 1.32 2.07 5.68
CA ALA A 55 0.86 0.95 6.49
C ALA A 55 1.45 1.01 7.91
N LEU A 56 2.72 1.37 8.04
CA LEU A 56 3.37 1.54 9.35
C LEU A 56 2.77 2.71 10.11
N ASP A 57 2.52 3.83 9.46
CA ASP A 57 1.92 5.02 10.08
C ASP A 57 0.50 4.74 10.58
N LEU A 58 -0.28 3.96 9.83
CA LEU A 58 -1.61 3.51 10.24
C LEU A 58 -1.56 2.44 11.32
N LYS A 59 -0.43 1.79 11.51
CA LYS A 59 -0.24 0.61 12.37
C LYS A 59 -1.16 -0.55 11.98
N ALA A 60 -1.60 -0.59 10.72
CA ALA A 60 -2.45 -1.65 10.21
C ALA A 60 -1.72 -2.99 10.30
N PRO A 61 -2.30 -4.01 10.97
CA PRO A 61 -1.64 -5.31 11.08
C PRO A 61 -1.53 -6.02 9.74
N ARG A 62 -2.39 -5.67 8.79
CA ARG A 62 -2.38 -6.27 7.47
C ARG A 62 -2.80 -5.27 6.40
N SER A 63 -2.07 -5.24 5.28
CA SER A 63 -2.34 -4.34 4.16
C SER A 63 -2.29 -5.08 2.83
N PHE A 64 -3.05 -4.59 1.86
CA PHE A 64 -3.08 -5.12 0.51
C PHE A 64 -2.81 -4.00 -0.50
N GLY A 65 -1.93 -4.26 -1.43
CA GLY A 65 -1.63 -3.35 -2.53
C GLY A 65 -2.71 -3.38 -3.58
N MET A 66 -3.12 -2.21 -4.03
CA MET A 66 -4.10 -2.02 -5.11
C MET A 66 -3.55 -1.09 -6.16
N HIS A 67 -4.31 -0.81 -7.21
CA HIS A 67 -3.95 0.11 -8.28
C HIS A 67 -2.69 -0.34 -9.04
N TRP A 68 -2.60 -1.64 -9.35
CA TRP A 68 -1.48 -2.22 -10.08
C TRP A 68 -1.92 -3.43 -10.91
N GLY A 69 -1.08 -3.83 -11.87
CA GLY A 69 -1.22 -5.12 -12.53
C GLY A 69 -2.28 -5.21 -13.63
N THR A 70 -3.00 -4.13 -13.93
CA THR A 70 -4.07 -4.15 -14.93
C THR A 70 -3.68 -3.39 -16.19
N PHE A 71 -3.23 -2.14 -16.05
CA PHE A 71 -2.86 -1.29 -17.17
C PHE A 71 -1.48 -0.69 -16.97
N ILE A 72 -0.78 -0.41 -18.07
CA ILE A 72 0.43 0.41 -18.04
C ILE A 72 -0.02 1.86 -18.10
N LEU A 73 -0.14 2.50 -16.94
CA LEU A 73 -0.60 3.89 -16.82
C LEU A 73 0.54 4.89 -16.74
N THR A 74 1.70 4.45 -16.28
CA THR A 74 2.88 5.29 -15.99
C THR A 74 4.14 4.58 -16.45
N ASP A 75 5.31 5.10 -16.09
CA ASP A 75 6.57 4.63 -16.66
C ASP A 75 7.08 3.31 -16.08
N GLU A 76 6.63 2.91 -14.88
CA GLU A 76 7.08 1.64 -14.31
C GLU A 76 6.43 0.45 -15.02
N PRO A 77 7.16 -0.68 -15.19
CA PRO A 77 6.58 -1.92 -15.73
C PRO A 77 5.45 -2.47 -14.86
N VAL A 78 4.52 -3.23 -15.45
CA VAL A 78 3.34 -3.76 -14.76
C VAL A 78 3.69 -4.57 -13.51
N GLU A 79 4.77 -5.37 -13.56
CA GLU A 79 5.19 -6.21 -12.44
C GLU A 79 6.09 -5.49 -11.42
N ALA A 80 6.59 -4.30 -11.74
CA ALA A 80 7.50 -3.58 -10.85
C ALA A 80 6.89 -3.24 -9.48
N PRO A 81 5.60 -2.84 -9.38
CA PRO A 81 5.01 -2.53 -8.08
C PRO A 81 5.08 -3.68 -7.08
N ARG A 82 4.78 -4.89 -7.53
CA ARG A 82 4.79 -6.07 -6.66
C ARG A 82 6.19 -6.40 -6.15
N ARG A 83 7.17 -6.38 -7.06
CA ARG A 83 8.58 -6.66 -6.70
C ARG A 83 9.13 -5.61 -5.75
N ALA A 84 8.85 -4.34 -6.03
CA ALA A 84 9.29 -3.25 -5.18
C ALA A 84 8.63 -3.31 -3.80
N LEU A 85 7.35 -3.71 -3.73
CA LEU A 85 6.64 -3.90 -2.47
C LEU A 85 7.27 -5.00 -1.64
N GLU A 86 7.55 -6.16 -2.24
CA GLU A 86 8.18 -7.29 -1.54
C GLU A 86 9.53 -6.87 -0.94
N LYS A 87 10.32 -6.12 -1.69
CA LYS A 87 11.60 -5.59 -1.22
C LYS A 87 11.42 -4.60 -0.08
N ALA A 88 10.46 -3.70 -0.20
CA ALA A 88 10.19 -2.70 0.84
C ALA A 88 9.71 -3.34 2.15
N VAL A 89 8.87 -4.36 2.06
CA VAL A 89 8.42 -5.12 3.24
C VAL A 89 9.60 -5.83 3.90
N ALA A 90 10.46 -6.49 3.12
CA ALA A 90 11.66 -7.12 3.65
C ALA A 90 12.57 -6.12 4.37
N ASN A 91 12.76 -4.93 3.80
CA ASN A 91 13.56 -3.86 4.39
C ASN A 91 12.95 -3.28 5.66
N SER A 92 11.64 -3.38 5.84
CA SER A 92 10.95 -2.86 7.02
C SER A 92 11.12 -3.72 8.27
N GLY A 93 11.58 -4.96 8.11
CA GLY A 93 11.68 -5.94 9.20
C GLY A 93 10.36 -6.61 9.56
N LYS A 94 9.29 -6.32 8.87
CA LYS A 94 7.99 -6.97 9.07
C LYS A 94 7.91 -8.31 8.36
N ALA A 95 6.98 -9.18 8.78
CA ALA A 95 6.72 -10.46 8.13
C ALA A 95 6.25 -10.26 6.68
N ALA A 96 6.49 -11.27 5.82
CA ALA A 96 6.16 -11.17 4.41
C ALA A 96 4.67 -10.94 4.14
N ASP A 97 3.80 -11.42 5.02
CA ASP A 97 2.34 -11.24 4.91
C ASP A 97 1.81 -9.92 5.48
N PHE A 98 2.70 -9.09 6.05
CA PHE A 98 2.32 -7.77 6.57
C PHE A 98 1.69 -6.90 5.48
N PHE A 99 2.24 -6.92 4.29
CA PHE A 99 1.74 -6.14 3.16
C PHE A 99 2.01 -6.91 1.87
N THR A 100 0.95 -7.34 1.20
CA THR A 100 1.04 -8.14 -0.02
C THR A 100 0.32 -7.46 -1.17
N ALA A 101 0.66 -7.86 -2.40
CA ALA A 101 0.04 -7.38 -3.62
C ALA A 101 -0.69 -8.55 -4.31
N PRO A 102 -1.95 -8.82 -3.94
CA PRO A 102 -2.70 -9.91 -4.57
C PRO A 102 -2.98 -9.60 -6.04
N VAL A 103 -3.02 -10.64 -6.85
CA VAL A 103 -3.40 -10.48 -8.25
C VAL A 103 -4.92 -10.29 -8.37
N PRO A 104 -5.40 -9.57 -9.40
CA PRO A 104 -6.83 -9.41 -9.61
C PRO A 104 -7.57 -10.75 -9.64
N GLY A 105 -8.68 -10.84 -8.89
CA GLY A 105 -9.48 -12.07 -8.78
C GLY A 105 -9.04 -13.03 -7.67
N GLN A 106 -7.91 -12.81 -7.03
CA GLN A 106 -7.46 -13.63 -5.91
C GLN A 106 -8.36 -13.41 -4.68
N ILE A 107 -8.77 -14.50 -4.04
CA ILE A 107 -9.56 -14.46 -2.81
C ILE A 107 -8.63 -14.72 -1.63
N ILE A 108 -8.64 -13.82 -0.66
CA ILE A 108 -7.82 -13.92 0.54
C ILE A 108 -8.73 -13.94 1.77
N PRO A 109 -8.82 -15.07 2.49
CA PRO A 109 -9.57 -15.12 3.74
C PRO A 109 -8.92 -14.22 4.79
N LEU A 110 -9.74 -13.46 5.51
CA LEU A 110 -9.29 -12.67 6.64
C LEU A 110 -9.65 -13.39 7.92
N VAL A 111 -8.64 -13.64 8.75
CA VAL A 111 -8.84 -14.21 10.07
C VAL A 111 -8.74 -13.07 11.08
N LEU A 112 -9.87 -12.77 11.74
CA LEU A 112 -9.94 -11.75 12.77
C LEU A 112 -9.85 -12.42 14.14
N GLU A 113 -8.87 -11.99 14.90
CA GLU A 113 -8.68 -12.47 16.28
C GLU A 113 -9.14 -11.45 17.30
#